data_ffa7c79201bb902d215c0ab8cd8bbc9c
#
_entry.id   ffa7c79201bb902d215c0ab8cd8bbc9c
#
_cell.length_a   1.000
_cell.length_b   1.000
_cell.length_c   1.000
_cell.angle_alpha   90.00
_cell.angle_beta   90.00
_cell.angle_gamma   90.00
#
_symmetry.space_group_name_H-M   'P 1'
#
loop_
_entity.id
_entity.type
_entity.pdbx_description
1 polymer ?
#
loop_
_entity_poly.entity_id
_entity_poly.type
_entity_poly.pdbx_seq_one_letter_code
_entity_poly.pdbx_strand_id
1 'polypeptide(L)'
;VFWATIGHAWVDNPMNSGFELALMVIISTLVIACPCALGLATPIALVVGTSVGARHGLLIKGIDALESVHKSNVMVVDKTGTVTLGRPKVSHIEIIDCEVKEILSIAASLEQESNHPLSAAIITSWSNVTKDKVSITDIRTLPGMGMIGEYDGKVAAAGNQELMIEVGVTFSAELEDKILAATRKGVSIVMVCHGNKLLGWIEFSDLVRDTSAIAVKRAKQMGIEV
;
A
#
# COMPACT_ATOMS: atom_id res chain seq x y z
N VAL A 1 -0.05 58.66 28.01
CA VAL A 1 0.10 60.08 28.43
C VAL A 1 -1.00 60.95 27.81
N PHE A 2 -1.21 60.98 26.50
CA PHE A 2 -2.24 61.83 25.80
C PHE A 2 -3.64 61.67 26.43
N TRP A 3 -4.13 60.46 26.59
CA TRP A 3 -5.45 60.18 27.12
C TRP A 3 -5.60 60.54 28.62
N ALA A 4 -4.51 60.52 29.40
CA ALA A 4 -4.54 60.91 30.79
C ALA A 4 -4.49 62.42 31.02
N THR A 5 -4.04 63.20 30.03
CA THR A 5 -3.84 64.67 30.19
C THR A 5 -4.81 65.47 29.33
N ILE A 6 -4.90 65.27 28.04
CA ILE A 6 -5.64 66.10 27.12
C ILE A 6 -6.86 65.33 26.57
N GLY A 7 -6.72 64.04 26.33
CA GLY A 7 -7.75 63.23 25.65
C GLY A 7 -9.07 63.14 26.44
N HIS A 8 -9.04 63.20 27.79
CA HIS A 8 -10.23 63.13 28.60
C HIS A 8 -11.15 64.35 28.43
N ALA A 9 -10.60 65.53 28.02
CA ALA A 9 -11.39 66.73 27.74
C ALA A 9 -12.19 66.65 26.43
N TRP A 10 -11.89 65.69 25.56
CA TRP A 10 -12.53 65.50 24.25
C TRP A 10 -13.64 64.46 24.24
N VAL A 11 -13.74 63.71 25.32
CA VAL A 11 -14.74 62.63 25.45
C VAL A 11 -15.66 62.99 26.62
N ASP A 12 -16.95 63.18 26.34
CA ASP A 12 -17.99 63.28 27.37
C ASP A 12 -18.10 61.95 28.09
N ASN A 13 -17.30 61.75 29.14
CA ASN A 13 -17.21 60.51 29.86
C ASN A 13 -17.58 60.71 31.33
N PRO A 14 -18.48 59.90 31.89
CA PRO A 14 -18.82 59.93 33.30
C PRO A 14 -17.68 59.48 34.25
N MET A 15 -16.54 59.04 33.71
CA MET A 15 -15.38 58.66 34.53
C MET A 15 -14.67 59.90 35.08
N ASN A 16 -14.52 59.94 36.37
CA ASN A 16 -14.05 61.12 37.10
C ASN A 16 -12.56 61.41 37.05
N SER A 17 -11.73 60.55 36.39
CA SER A 17 -10.31 60.78 36.29
C SER A 17 -9.72 60.45 34.91
N GLY A 18 -8.80 61.28 34.41
CA GLY A 18 -8.07 61.05 33.19
C GLY A 18 -7.23 59.76 33.21
N PHE A 19 -6.91 59.29 34.40
CA PHE A 19 -6.18 58.02 34.59
C PHE A 19 -7.08 56.80 34.24
N GLU A 20 -8.34 56.80 34.69
CA GLU A 20 -9.29 55.72 34.40
C GLU A 20 -9.56 55.63 32.89
N LEU A 21 -9.75 56.76 32.21
CA LEU A 21 -9.93 56.83 30.77
C LEU A 21 -8.68 56.33 30.04
N ALA A 22 -7.51 56.74 30.47
CA ALA A 22 -6.25 56.26 29.87
C ALA A 22 -6.07 54.75 30.05
N LEU A 23 -6.40 54.20 31.22
CA LEU A 23 -6.33 52.77 31.48
C LEU A 23 -7.32 51.98 30.60
N MET A 24 -8.55 52.48 30.48
CA MET A 24 -9.57 51.88 29.64
C MET A 24 -9.16 51.85 28.16
N VAL A 25 -8.60 52.93 27.63
CA VAL A 25 -8.09 53.01 26.26
C VAL A 25 -6.93 52.06 26.05
N ILE A 26 -6.02 51.97 26.98
CA ILE A 26 -4.88 51.04 26.90
C ILE A 26 -5.36 49.58 26.86
N ILE A 27 -6.26 49.20 27.76
CA ILE A 27 -6.79 47.83 27.83
C ILE A 27 -7.58 47.53 26.55
N SER A 28 -8.47 48.43 26.09
CA SER A 28 -9.22 48.23 24.86
C SER A 28 -8.33 48.09 23.64
N THR A 29 -7.30 48.92 23.55
CA THR A 29 -6.33 48.83 22.43
C THR A 29 -5.55 47.48 22.44
N LEU A 30 -5.12 47.04 23.61
CA LEU A 30 -4.42 45.75 23.76
C LEU A 30 -5.32 44.57 23.40
N VAL A 31 -6.60 44.60 23.83
CA VAL A 31 -7.56 43.53 23.50
C VAL A 31 -7.89 43.52 22.01
N ILE A 32 -8.08 44.68 21.38
CA ILE A 32 -8.36 44.77 19.94
C ILE A 32 -7.12 44.39 19.10
N ALA A 33 -5.95 44.80 19.53
CA ALA A 33 -4.68 44.46 18.84
C ALA A 33 -4.29 42.97 18.97
N CYS A 34 -4.91 42.23 19.88
CA CYS A 34 -4.65 40.79 20.01
C CYS A 34 -5.22 40.07 18.79
N PRO A 35 -4.41 39.37 17.99
CA PRO A 35 -4.88 38.58 16.83
C PRO A 35 -5.50 37.24 17.26
N CYS A 36 -6.30 37.24 18.35
CA CYS A 36 -6.82 35.99 18.96
C CYS A 36 -7.67 35.19 17.98
N ALA A 37 -8.49 35.86 17.15
CA ALA A 37 -9.27 35.19 16.12
C ALA A 37 -8.36 34.53 15.04
N LEU A 38 -7.30 35.22 14.63
CA LEU A 38 -6.35 34.70 13.67
C LEU A 38 -5.55 33.54 14.25
N GLY A 39 -5.15 33.63 15.53
CA GLY A 39 -4.43 32.57 16.22
C GLY A 39 -5.24 31.28 16.42
N LEU A 40 -6.59 31.36 16.42
CA LEU A 40 -7.47 30.20 16.48
C LEU A 40 -7.87 29.66 15.11
N ALA A 41 -7.84 30.47 14.07
CA ALA A 41 -8.31 30.10 12.73
C ALA A 41 -7.53 28.92 12.15
N THR A 42 -6.20 28.97 12.23
CA THR A 42 -5.33 27.90 11.69
C THR A 42 -5.53 26.57 12.42
N PRO A 43 -5.45 26.47 13.76
CA PRO A 43 -5.71 25.21 14.46
C PRO A 43 -7.12 24.66 14.19
N ILE A 44 -8.15 25.50 14.15
CA ILE A 44 -9.52 25.04 13.87
C ILE A 44 -9.65 24.51 12.45
N ALA A 45 -9.09 25.19 11.46
CA ALA A 45 -9.11 24.73 10.07
C ALA A 45 -8.43 23.36 9.93
N LEU A 46 -7.33 23.14 10.64
CA LEU A 46 -6.60 21.86 10.67
C LEU A 46 -7.40 20.75 11.33
N VAL A 47 -8.01 21.01 12.49
CA VAL A 47 -8.87 20.03 13.17
C VAL A 47 -10.05 19.64 12.27
N VAL A 48 -10.68 20.60 11.63
CA VAL A 48 -11.80 20.33 10.69
C VAL A 48 -11.30 19.56 9.48
N GLY A 49 -10.18 19.96 8.88
CA GLY A 49 -9.60 19.29 7.71
C GLY A 49 -9.20 17.83 8.00
N THR A 50 -8.54 17.60 9.13
CA THR A 50 -8.15 16.24 9.56
C THR A 50 -9.38 15.39 9.91
N SER A 51 -10.40 15.97 10.54
CA SER A 51 -11.65 15.27 10.84
C SER A 51 -12.41 14.88 9.57
N VAL A 52 -12.48 15.75 8.58
CA VAL A 52 -13.06 15.42 7.27
C VAL A 52 -12.25 14.33 6.57
N GLY A 53 -10.92 14.42 6.60
CA GLY A 53 -10.03 13.37 6.08
C GLY A 53 -10.32 12.01 6.74
N ALA A 54 -10.38 11.97 8.07
CA ALA A 54 -10.65 10.76 8.83
C ALA A 54 -11.99 10.09 8.48
N ARG A 55 -13.05 10.89 8.27
CA ARG A 55 -14.37 10.38 7.81
C ARG A 55 -14.30 9.72 6.43
N HIS A 56 -13.33 10.07 5.61
CA HIS A 56 -13.07 9.47 4.30
C HIS A 56 -11.96 8.40 4.33
N GLY A 57 -11.57 7.95 5.53
CA GLY A 57 -10.54 6.93 5.71
C GLY A 57 -9.09 7.43 5.55
N LEU A 58 -8.87 8.75 5.54
CA LEU A 58 -7.54 9.36 5.44
C LEU A 58 -7.02 9.71 6.83
N LEU A 59 -6.05 8.95 7.32
CA LEU A 59 -5.37 9.26 8.58
C LEU A 59 -4.18 10.19 8.33
N ILE A 60 -4.36 11.47 8.66
CA ILE A 60 -3.33 12.51 8.51
C ILE A 60 -2.52 12.57 9.81
N LYS A 61 -1.24 12.20 9.74
CA LYS A 61 -0.35 12.11 10.92
C LYS A 61 0.31 13.42 11.33
N GLY A 62 0.17 14.49 10.56
CA GLY A 62 0.76 15.79 10.87
C GLY A 62 0.32 16.87 9.91
N ILE A 63 0.45 18.11 10.36
CA ILE A 63 0.09 19.32 9.61
C ILE A 63 0.98 19.48 8.39
N ASP A 64 2.28 19.26 8.57
CA ASP A 64 3.29 19.36 7.50
C ASP A 64 2.98 18.44 6.33
N ALA A 65 2.42 17.25 6.61
CA ALA A 65 1.99 16.31 5.58
C ALA A 65 0.83 16.89 4.75
N LEU A 66 -0.14 17.55 5.38
CA LEU A 66 -1.28 18.16 4.70
C LEU A 66 -0.84 19.32 3.80
N GLU A 67 0.08 20.16 4.29
CA GLU A 67 0.63 21.27 3.51
C GLU A 67 1.54 20.81 2.37
N SER A 68 2.31 19.73 2.59
CA SER A 68 3.24 19.19 1.59
C SER A 68 2.51 18.54 0.42
N VAL A 69 1.40 17.86 0.67
CA VAL A 69 0.59 17.22 -0.39
C VAL A 69 0.12 18.24 -1.42
N HIS A 70 -0.26 19.44 -0.99
CA HIS A 70 -0.69 20.51 -1.90
C HIS A 70 0.42 20.95 -2.90
N LYS A 71 1.69 20.75 -2.53
CA LYS A 71 2.86 21.14 -3.35
C LYS A 71 3.40 20.00 -4.21
N SER A 72 2.81 18.80 -4.07
CA SER A 72 3.27 17.61 -4.79
C SER A 72 2.88 17.68 -6.26
N ASN A 73 3.85 17.44 -7.14
CA ASN A 73 3.68 17.36 -8.58
C ASN A 73 3.89 15.95 -9.15
N VAL A 74 4.42 15.03 -8.33
CA VAL A 74 4.63 13.62 -8.68
C VAL A 74 4.05 12.74 -7.57
N MET A 75 3.35 11.68 -7.95
CA MET A 75 2.81 10.67 -7.04
C MET A 75 3.33 9.29 -7.44
N VAL A 76 4.14 8.69 -6.59
CA VAL A 76 4.59 7.30 -6.75
C VAL A 76 3.61 6.39 -6.02
N VAL A 77 3.04 5.43 -6.75
CA VAL A 77 1.99 4.52 -6.24
C VAL A 77 2.50 3.09 -6.23
N ASP A 78 2.39 2.43 -5.09
CA ASP A 78 2.64 0.99 -5.02
C ASP A 78 1.56 0.20 -5.77
N LYS A 79 1.97 -0.90 -6.43
CA LYS A 79 1.07 -1.76 -7.19
C LYS A 79 0.18 -2.59 -6.27
N THR A 80 0.82 -3.39 -5.39
CA THR A 80 0.13 -4.46 -4.68
C THR A 80 -0.62 -3.96 -3.45
N GLY A 81 -1.93 -4.18 -3.41
CA GLY A 81 -2.79 -3.73 -2.31
C GLY A 81 -3.18 -2.25 -2.35
N THR A 82 -2.54 -1.44 -3.21
CA THR A 82 -2.88 -0.02 -3.43
C THR A 82 -3.63 0.16 -4.74
N VAL A 83 -2.96 -0.01 -5.88
CA VAL A 83 -3.60 0.01 -7.22
C VAL A 83 -4.46 -1.23 -7.43
N THR A 84 -4.02 -2.35 -6.88
CA THR A 84 -4.70 -3.64 -6.93
C THR A 84 -5.38 -3.97 -5.60
N LEU A 85 -6.17 -5.03 -5.58
CA LEU A 85 -6.90 -5.48 -4.40
C LEU A 85 -6.00 -6.15 -3.35
N GLY A 86 -4.75 -6.51 -3.69
CA GLY A 86 -3.87 -7.30 -2.83
C GLY A 86 -4.37 -8.73 -2.62
N ARG A 87 -5.17 -9.23 -3.55
CA ARG A 87 -5.72 -10.59 -3.55
C ARG A 87 -5.36 -11.28 -4.87
N PRO A 88 -4.13 -11.79 -4.98
CA PRO A 88 -3.69 -12.46 -6.19
C PRO A 88 -4.59 -13.68 -6.47
N LYS A 89 -4.82 -13.93 -7.74
CA LYS A 89 -5.50 -15.12 -8.26
C LYS A 89 -4.62 -15.80 -9.28
N VAL A 90 -4.69 -17.11 -9.37
CA VAL A 90 -4.09 -17.85 -10.46
C VAL A 90 -4.75 -17.42 -11.76
N SER A 91 -3.96 -16.85 -12.67
CA SER A 91 -4.43 -16.36 -13.97
C SER A 91 -4.14 -17.34 -15.10
N HIS A 92 -3.02 -18.06 -15.01
CA HIS A 92 -2.60 -19.05 -15.99
C HIS A 92 -1.70 -20.09 -15.32
N ILE A 93 -1.67 -21.30 -15.85
CA ILE A 93 -0.76 -22.37 -15.45
C ILE A 93 -0.12 -22.88 -16.73
N GLU A 94 1.17 -22.65 -16.87
CA GLU A 94 1.96 -23.25 -17.95
C GLU A 94 2.50 -24.60 -17.49
N ILE A 95 2.22 -25.62 -18.26
CA ILE A 95 2.69 -26.99 -18.01
C ILE A 95 3.74 -27.37 -19.05
N ILE A 96 4.76 -28.12 -18.63
CA ILE A 96 5.82 -28.55 -19.53
C ILE A 96 5.65 -30.02 -19.88
N ASP A 97 5.55 -30.89 -18.87
CA ASP A 97 5.52 -32.34 -19.08
C ASP A 97 4.80 -33.05 -17.91
N CYS A 98 3.65 -32.52 -17.55
CA CYS A 98 2.82 -33.02 -16.46
C CYS A 98 1.36 -32.62 -16.68
N GLU A 99 0.47 -33.03 -15.78
CA GLU A 99 -0.91 -32.56 -15.75
C GLU A 99 -1.07 -31.35 -14.82
N VAL A 100 -2.07 -30.50 -15.10
CA VAL A 100 -2.43 -29.36 -14.23
C VAL A 100 -2.73 -29.82 -12.79
N LYS A 101 -3.30 -31.02 -12.62
CA LYS A 101 -3.56 -31.59 -11.30
C LYS A 101 -2.29 -31.84 -10.51
N GLU A 102 -1.25 -32.34 -11.17
CA GLU A 102 0.02 -32.68 -10.53
C GLU A 102 0.72 -31.43 -10.02
N ILE A 103 0.88 -30.42 -10.88
CA ILE A 103 1.52 -29.16 -10.49
C ILE A 103 0.77 -28.46 -9.35
N LEU A 104 -0.55 -28.44 -9.40
CA LEU A 104 -1.37 -27.85 -8.33
C LEU A 104 -1.33 -28.66 -7.04
N SER A 105 -1.33 -29.99 -7.10
CA SER A 105 -1.27 -30.83 -5.91
C SER A 105 0.06 -30.71 -5.17
N ILE A 106 1.18 -30.66 -5.91
CA ILE A 106 2.51 -30.45 -5.32
C ILE A 106 2.59 -29.03 -4.73
N ALA A 107 2.25 -27.99 -5.50
CA ALA A 107 2.31 -26.62 -5.04
C ALA A 107 1.40 -26.38 -3.82
N ALA A 108 0.16 -26.87 -3.84
CA ALA A 108 -0.77 -26.70 -2.73
C ALA A 108 -0.33 -27.46 -1.47
N SER A 109 0.30 -28.62 -1.62
CA SER A 109 0.81 -29.39 -0.47
C SER A 109 2.02 -28.73 0.17
N LEU A 110 2.92 -28.13 -0.61
CA LEU A 110 4.05 -27.34 -0.11
C LEU A 110 3.58 -26.06 0.60
N GLU A 111 2.61 -25.37 0.04
CA GLU A 111 2.14 -24.06 0.50
C GLU A 111 1.04 -24.13 1.57
N GLN A 112 0.67 -25.34 2.04
CA GLN A 112 -0.45 -25.53 2.95
C GLN A 112 -0.29 -24.81 4.29
N GLU A 113 0.92 -24.70 4.80
CA GLU A 113 1.24 -24.01 6.06
C GLU A 113 1.79 -22.60 5.86
N SER A 114 1.86 -22.15 4.63
CA SER A 114 2.38 -20.83 4.28
C SER A 114 1.33 -19.73 4.48
N ASN A 115 1.74 -18.62 5.08
CA ASN A 115 0.92 -17.41 5.22
C ASN A 115 1.09 -16.44 4.04
N HIS A 116 1.77 -16.84 2.97
CA HIS A 116 1.99 -15.96 1.83
C HIS A 116 0.69 -15.76 1.03
N PRO A 117 0.39 -14.54 0.53
CA PRO A 117 -0.84 -14.29 -0.24
C PRO A 117 -1.03 -15.18 -1.47
N LEU A 118 0.07 -15.62 -2.10
CA LEU A 118 0.02 -16.53 -3.26
C LEU A 118 -0.41 -17.94 -2.87
N SER A 119 -0.11 -18.39 -1.66
CA SER A 119 -0.47 -19.72 -1.16
C SER A 119 -1.98 -19.91 -1.12
N ALA A 120 -2.71 -18.90 -0.65
CA ALA A 120 -4.17 -18.91 -0.65
C ALA A 120 -4.76 -19.03 -2.06
N ALA A 121 -4.11 -18.38 -3.06
CA ALA A 121 -4.53 -18.47 -4.46
C ALA A 121 -4.27 -19.86 -5.05
N ILE A 122 -3.13 -20.47 -4.74
CA ILE A 122 -2.78 -21.84 -5.14
C ILE A 122 -3.78 -22.85 -4.55
N ILE A 123 -4.02 -22.78 -3.25
CA ILE A 123 -4.95 -23.68 -2.54
C ILE A 123 -6.37 -23.54 -3.09
N THR A 124 -6.82 -22.32 -3.38
CA THR A 124 -8.13 -22.07 -3.99
C THR A 124 -8.20 -22.69 -5.38
N SER A 125 -7.18 -22.49 -6.22
CA SER A 125 -7.13 -23.06 -7.57
C SER A 125 -7.08 -24.59 -7.54
N TRP A 126 -6.24 -25.15 -6.66
CA TRP A 126 -6.18 -26.60 -6.44
C TRP A 126 -7.53 -27.20 -6.04
N SER A 127 -8.23 -26.61 -5.08
CA SER A 127 -9.51 -27.11 -4.60
C SER A 127 -10.63 -27.08 -5.67
N ASN A 128 -10.49 -26.23 -6.69
CA ASN A 128 -11.42 -26.15 -7.82
C ASN A 128 -11.13 -27.17 -8.91
N VAL A 129 -9.87 -27.63 -9.03
CA VAL A 129 -9.43 -28.54 -10.09
C VAL A 129 -9.40 -29.99 -9.57
N THR A 130 -8.86 -30.18 -8.38
CA THR A 130 -8.72 -31.50 -7.75
C THR A 130 -8.78 -31.37 -6.23
N LYS A 131 -9.07 -32.46 -5.54
CA LYS A 131 -8.95 -32.55 -4.08
C LYS A 131 -7.87 -33.54 -3.67
N ASP A 132 -7.13 -34.07 -4.63
CA ASP A 132 -6.09 -35.05 -4.39
C ASP A 132 -4.87 -34.38 -3.78
N LYS A 133 -4.60 -34.69 -2.52
CA LYS A 133 -3.40 -34.25 -1.81
C LYS A 133 -2.27 -35.22 -2.05
N VAL A 134 -1.08 -34.69 -2.27
CA VAL A 134 0.17 -35.46 -2.23
C VAL A 134 0.81 -35.32 -0.85
N SER A 135 1.38 -36.43 -0.35
CA SER A 135 2.07 -36.40 0.93
C SER A 135 3.48 -35.92 0.73
N ILE A 136 3.77 -34.71 1.18
CA ILE A 136 5.13 -34.13 1.15
C ILE A 136 5.65 -34.10 2.58
N THR A 137 6.89 -34.55 2.76
CA THR A 137 7.60 -34.55 4.04
C THR A 137 8.70 -33.50 4.04
N ASP A 138 9.26 -33.19 5.20
CA ASP A 138 10.37 -32.24 5.39
C ASP A 138 10.17 -30.88 4.72
N ILE A 139 8.93 -30.38 4.79
CA ILE A 139 8.60 -29.07 4.21
C ILE A 139 9.36 -27.97 4.96
N ARG A 140 10.08 -27.14 4.20
CA ARG A 140 10.85 -25.99 4.69
C ARG A 140 10.64 -24.77 3.82
N THR A 141 10.57 -23.60 4.46
CA THR A 141 10.53 -22.31 3.78
C THR A 141 11.97 -21.80 3.59
N LEU A 142 12.33 -21.46 2.36
CA LEU A 142 13.56 -20.75 2.03
C LEU A 142 13.22 -19.27 1.82
N PRO A 143 13.61 -18.38 2.75
CA PRO A 143 13.23 -16.97 2.70
C PRO A 143 13.65 -16.30 1.39
N GLY A 144 12.69 -15.65 0.71
CA GLY A 144 12.91 -14.98 -0.57
C GLY A 144 12.97 -15.90 -1.79
N MET A 145 12.97 -17.23 -1.62
CA MET A 145 13.07 -18.20 -2.72
C MET A 145 11.81 -19.04 -2.90
N GLY A 146 11.21 -19.55 -1.83
CA GLY A 146 10.01 -20.39 -1.90
C GLY A 146 9.96 -21.48 -0.86
N MET A 147 9.28 -22.58 -1.20
CA MET A 147 9.07 -23.77 -0.36
C MET A 147 9.73 -24.99 -1.00
N ILE A 148 10.28 -25.86 -0.15
CA ILE A 148 10.91 -27.12 -0.54
C ILE A 148 10.46 -28.25 0.38
N GLY A 149 10.35 -29.45 -0.14
CA GLY A 149 10.03 -30.67 0.63
C GLY A 149 10.44 -31.92 -0.12
N GLU A 150 10.11 -33.07 0.42
CA GLU A 150 10.35 -34.38 -0.20
C GLU A 150 9.03 -35.03 -0.61
N TYR A 151 8.92 -35.41 -1.88
CA TYR A 151 7.79 -36.12 -2.45
C TYR A 151 8.31 -37.31 -3.27
N ASP A 152 7.82 -38.50 -2.95
CA ASP A 152 8.19 -39.75 -3.61
C ASP A 152 9.71 -39.96 -3.70
N GLY A 153 10.42 -39.69 -2.58
CA GLY A 153 11.87 -39.84 -2.47
C GLY A 153 12.68 -38.82 -3.28
N LYS A 154 12.08 -37.78 -3.79
CA LYS A 154 12.73 -36.71 -4.55
C LYS A 154 12.34 -35.35 -3.99
N VAL A 155 13.17 -34.35 -4.28
CA VAL A 155 12.89 -32.97 -3.92
C VAL A 155 11.67 -32.47 -4.69
N ALA A 156 10.72 -31.87 -3.98
CA ALA A 156 9.65 -31.09 -4.56
C ALA A 156 9.83 -29.63 -4.12
N ALA A 157 9.75 -28.68 -5.06
CA ALA A 157 9.91 -27.27 -4.73
C ALA A 157 8.90 -26.40 -5.48
N ALA A 158 8.49 -25.30 -4.82
CA ALA A 158 7.65 -24.26 -5.38
C ALA A 158 8.27 -22.90 -5.05
N GLY A 159 8.61 -22.08 -6.04
CA GLY A 159 9.28 -20.81 -5.79
C GLY A 159 9.77 -20.08 -7.04
N ASN A 160 10.77 -19.22 -6.83
CA ASN A 160 11.38 -18.44 -7.89
C ASN A 160 12.43 -19.24 -8.69
N GLN A 161 13.01 -18.60 -9.70
CA GLN A 161 14.03 -19.24 -10.56
C GLN A 161 15.30 -19.62 -9.78
N GLU A 162 15.69 -18.83 -8.77
CA GLU A 162 16.87 -19.12 -7.94
C GLU A 162 16.70 -20.45 -7.20
N LEU A 163 15.53 -20.70 -6.63
CA LEU A 163 15.20 -21.96 -5.98
C LEU A 163 15.29 -23.13 -6.97
N MET A 164 14.76 -22.96 -8.18
CA MET A 164 14.80 -24.01 -9.20
C MET A 164 16.25 -24.38 -9.57
N ILE A 165 17.13 -23.40 -9.69
CA ILE A 165 18.57 -23.62 -9.95
C ILE A 165 19.23 -24.34 -8.79
N GLU A 166 18.93 -23.95 -7.55
CA GLU A 166 19.49 -24.55 -6.35
C GLU A 166 19.13 -26.03 -6.22
N VAL A 167 17.92 -26.43 -6.59
CA VAL A 167 17.48 -27.83 -6.59
C VAL A 167 17.91 -28.60 -7.85
N GLY A 168 18.69 -27.98 -8.74
CA GLY A 168 19.30 -28.63 -9.89
C GLY A 168 18.46 -28.68 -11.16
N VAL A 169 17.42 -27.82 -11.26
CA VAL A 169 16.67 -27.66 -12.51
C VAL A 169 17.53 -26.92 -13.53
N THR A 170 17.57 -27.42 -14.74
CA THR A 170 18.25 -26.77 -15.88
C THR A 170 17.23 -26.11 -16.80
N PHE A 171 17.54 -24.89 -17.25
CA PHE A 171 16.70 -24.14 -18.16
C PHE A 171 17.29 -24.18 -19.58
N SER A 172 16.46 -24.50 -20.57
CA SER A 172 16.81 -24.28 -21.97
C SER A 172 16.61 -22.83 -22.35
N ALA A 173 17.30 -22.36 -23.39
CA ALA A 173 17.12 -20.98 -23.88
C ALA A 173 15.65 -20.67 -24.24
N GLU A 174 14.95 -21.63 -24.83
CA GLU A 174 13.53 -21.50 -25.17
C GLU A 174 12.65 -21.30 -23.92
N LEU A 175 12.98 -22.03 -22.83
CA LEU A 175 12.25 -21.94 -21.57
C LEU A 175 12.51 -20.60 -20.86
N GLU A 176 13.74 -20.12 -20.89
CA GLU A 176 14.11 -18.80 -20.37
C GLU A 176 13.37 -17.69 -21.09
N ASP A 177 13.27 -17.77 -22.43
CA ASP A 177 12.53 -16.80 -23.23
C ASP A 177 11.02 -16.78 -22.87
N LYS A 178 10.41 -17.94 -22.64
CA LYS A 178 9.00 -18.04 -22.21
C LYS A 178 8.81 -17.43 -20.82
N ILE A 179 9.67 -17.73 -19.87
CA ILE A 179 9.64 -17.19 -18.51
C ILE A 179 9.80 -15.65 -18.55
N LEU A 180 10.75 -15.17 -19.34
CA LEU A 180 10.99 -13.74 -19.51
C LEU A 180 9.77 -13.05 -20.15
N ALA A 181 9.13 -13.67 -21.13
CA ALA A 181 7.93 -13.16 -21.75
C ALA A 181 6.75 -13.06 -20.76
N ALA A 182 6.59 -14.06 -19.88
CA ALA A 182 5.59 -14.04 -18.81
C ALA A 182 5.89 -12.91 -17.81
N THR A 183 7.13 -12.81 -17.34
CA THR A 183 7.55 -11.77 -16.39
C THR A 183 7.37 -10.35 -16.94
N ARG A 184 7.64 -10.14 -18.24
CA ARG A 184 7.42 -8.84 -18.90
C ARG A 184 5.97 -8.37 -18.91
N LYS A 185 5.01 -9.29 -18.79
CA LYS A 185 3.57 -8.95 -18.64
C LYS A 185 3.25 -8.38 -17.25
N GLY A 186 4.23 -8.33 -16.34
CA GLY A 186 4.05 -7.84 -14.97
C GLY A 186 3.28 -8.78 -14.06
N VAL A 187 3.16 -10.07 -14.42
CA VAL A 187 2.59 -11.12 -13.57
C VAL A 187 3.65 -11.67 -12.62
N SER A 188 3.23 -12.09 -11.44
CA SER A 188 4.07 -12.88 -10.53
C SER A 188 4.01 -14.34 -10.95
N ILE A 189 5.14 -15.03 -10.92
CA ILE A 189 5.21 -16.46 -11.27
C ILE A 189 5.78 -17.27 -10.10
N VAL A 190 5.24 -18.45 -9.90
CA VAL A 190 5.78 -19.49 -9.00
C VAL A 190 6.04 -20.72 -9.83
N MET A 191 7.30 -21.14 -9.92
CA MET A 191 7.72 -22.35 -10.61
C MET A 191 7.58 -23.54 -9.69
N VAL A 192 7.26 -24.70 -10.25
CA VAL A 192 7.10 -25.95 -9.50
C VAL A 192 7.96 -27.04 -10.16
N CYS A 193 8.73 -27.77 -9.34
CA CYS A 193 9.54 -28.87 -9.81
C CYS A 193 9.38 -30.12 -8.94
N HIS A 194 9.73 -31.27 -9.52
CA HIS A 194 9.86 -32.55 -8.84
C HIS A 194 11.17 -33.22 -9.28
N GLY A 195 12.06 -33.50 -8.35
CA GLY A 195 13.46 -33.81 -8.62
C GLY A 195 14.16 -32.63 -9.29
N ASN A 196 14.88 -32.89 -10.35
CA ASN A 196 15.53 -31.87 -11.19
C ASN A 196 14.71 -31.47 -12.42
N LYS A 197 13.44 -31.87 -12.48
CA LYS A 197 12.54 -31.61 -13.61
C LYS A 197 11.54 -30.49 -13.28
N LEU A 198 11.57 -29.42 -14.06
CA LEU A 198 10.55 -28.38 -13.98
C LEU A 198 9.23 -28.94 -14.53
N LEU A 199 8.18 -28.90 -13.71
CA LEU A 199 6.84 -29.29 -14.12
C LEU A 199 6.12 -28.17 -14.86
N GLY A 200 6.42 -26.93 -14.52
CA GLY A 200 5.84 -25.73 -15.10
C GLY A 200 5.85 -24.58 -14.12
N TRP A 201 5.01 -23.61 -14.36
CA TRP A 201 4.82 -22.45 -13.46
C TRP A 201 3.38 -21.99 -13.40
N ILE A 202 3.07 -21.35 -12.29
CA ILE A 202 1.76 -20.77 -11.99
C ILE A 202 1.90 -19.25 -12.08
N GLU A 203 1.09 -18.61 -12.93
CA GLU A 203 1.03 -17.16 -13.10
C GLU A 203 -0.05 -16.57 -12.20
N PHE A 204 0.26 -15.48 -11.56
CA PHE A 204 -0.67 -14.77 -10.69
C PHE A 204 -0.91 -13.36 -11.20
N SER A 205 -2.17 -12.99 -11.28
CA SER A 205 -2.60 -11.62 -11.50
C SER A 205 -3.32 -11.11 -10.27
N ASP A 206 -3.05 -9.86 -9.93
CA ASP A 206 -3.80 -9.16 -8.90
C ASP A 206 -4.78 -8.19 -9.58
N LEU A 207 -6.05 -8.27 -9.19
CA LEU A 207 -7.10 -7.48 -9.81
C LEU A 207 -6.91 -6.00 -9.48
N VAL A 208 -6.85 -5.18 -10.51
CA VAL A 208 -6.86 -3.72 -10.37
C VAL A 208 -8.18 -3.29 -9.75
N ARG A 209 -8.15 -2.38 -8.78
CA ARG A 209 -9.37 -1.81 -8.19
C ARG A 209 -10.09 -0.97 -9.23
N ASP A 210 -11.40 -1.08 -9.31
CA ASP A 210 -12.23 -0.29 -10.24
C ASP A 210 -12.03 1.23 -10.04
N THR A 211 -11.73 1.63 -8.80
CA THR A 211 -11.48 3.03 -8.44
C THR A 211 -10.09 3.54 -8.83
N SER A 212 -9.11 2.67 -9.10
CA SER A 212 -7.73 3.07 -9.36
C SER A 212 -7.57 3.87 -10.64
N ALA A 213 -8.22 3.45 -11.72
CA ALA A 213 -8.19 4.18 -12.98
C ALA A 213 -8.77 5.61 -12.84
N ILE A 214 -9.86 5.72 -12.07
CA ILE A 214 -10.51 7.02 -11.78
C ILE A 214 -9.58 7.89 -10.94
N ALA A 215 -8.93 7.32 -9.91
CA ALA A 215 -8.01 8.04 -9.03
C ALA A 215 -6.80 8.58 -9.82
N VAL A 216 -6.17 7.75 -10.64
CA VAL A 216 -5.04 8.15 -11.50
C VAL A 216 -5.45 9.25 -12.49
N LYS A 217 -6.62 9.10 -13.14
CA LYS A 217 -7.13 10.14 -14.05
C LYS A 217 -7.33 11.47 -13.33
N ARG A 218 -7.87 11.43 -12.11
CA ARG A 218 -8.11 12.63 -11.30
C ARG A 218 -6.80 13.30 -10.86
N ALA A 219 -5.81 12.52 -10.45
CA ALA A 219 -4.48 13.03 -10.12
C ALA A 219 -3.83 13.75 -11.32
N LYS A 220 -3.88 13.13 -12.51
CA LYS A 220 -3.38 13.75 -13.75
C LYS A 220 -4.12 15.04 -14.13
N GLN A 221 -5.44 15.11 -13.91
CA GLN A 221 -6.23 16.34 -14.11
C GLN A 221 -5.83 17.46 -13.15
N MET A 222 -5.31 17.13 -11.97
CA MET A 222 -4.76 18.08 -11.00
C MET A 222 -3.32 18.49 -11.32
N GLY A 223 -2.73 18.03 -12.43
CA GLY A 223 -1.35 18.31 -12.82
C GLY A 223 -0.30 17.45 -12.12
N ILE A 224 -0.72 16.36 -11.47
CA ILE A 224 0.17 15.43 -10.77
C ILE A 224 0.57 14.31 -11.74
N GLU A 225 1.86 14.12 -11.92
CA GLU A 225 2.42 12.96 -12.63
C GLU A 225 2.31 11.71 -11.76
N VAL A 226 1.88 10.57 -12.34
CA VAL A 226 1.63 9.30 -11.62
C VAL A 226 2.40 8.18 -12.28
#